data_90c7590a0534df1308a4ed12d7b283cc
#
_entry.id   90c7590a0534df1308a4ed12d7b283cc
#
_cell.length_a   1.000
_cell.length_b   1.000
_cell.length_c   1.000
_cell.angle_alpha   90.00
_cell.angle_beta   90.00
_cell.angle_gamma   90.00
#
_symmetry.space_group_name_H-M   'P 1'
#
loop_
_entity.id
_entity.type
_entity.pdbx_description
1 polymer ?
#
loop_
_entity_poly.entity_id
_entity_poly.type
_entity_poly.pdbx_seq_one_letter_code
_entity_poly.pdbx_strand_id
1 'polypeptide(L)'
;AMMGINAVKGVEIGAGFHAARLRGEENADPMRPATDGSNRPDFLSNNAGGIAGGISTGQPVVVRIAFKPTSSILTPVPTINKAGEAADIVTKGRHDPCVGIRGAPVVEAMMALVLADHKLLHRAQCG
;
A
#
# COMPACT_ATOMS: atom_id res chain seq x y z
N ALA A 1 -1.28 8.05 -4.39
CA ALA A 1 -0.16 7.60 -5.23
C ALA A 1 -0.16 6.08 -5.42
N MET A 2 -0.11 5.30 -4.35
CA MET A 2 -0.01 3.83 -4.40
C MET A 2 -1.12 3.16 -5.21
N MET A 3 -2.37 3.63 -5.06
CA MET A 3 -3.50 3.11 -5.83
C MET A 3 -3.42 3.40 -7.34
N GLY A 4 -2.61 4.38 -7.74
CA GLY A 4 -2.35 4.71 -9.15
C GLY A 4 -1.33 3.81 -9.85
N ILE A 5 -0.64 2.93 -9.11
CA ILE A 5 0.32 1.99 -9.69
C ILE A 5 -0.43 0.91 -10.47
N ASN A 6 0.05 0.59 -11.67
CA ASN A 6 -0.57 -0.44 -12.50
C ASN A 6 -0.70 -1.79 -11.78
N ALA A 7 -1.82 -2.46 -11.99
CA ALA A 7 -2.18 -3.75 -11.39
C ALA A 7 -2.45 -3.71 -9.87
N VAL A 8 -2.37 -2.58 -9.21
CA VAL A 8 -2.80 -2.42 -7.81
C VAL A 8 -4.33 -2.50 -7.74
N LYS A 9 -4.82 -3.25 -6.76
CA LYS A 9 -6.26 -3.48 -6.50
C LYS A 9 -6.66 -3.16 -5.08
N GLY A 10 -5.70 -2.93 -4.21
CA GLY A 10 -5.96 -2.53 -2.84
C GLY A 10 -4.73 -1.90 -2.20
N VAL A 11 -4.99 -0.98 -1.28
CA VAL A 11 -3.98 -0.30 -0.47
C VAL A 11 -4.50 -0.30 0.96
N GLU A 12 -3.67 -0.73 1.89
CA GLU A 12 -3.93 -0.66 3.33
C GLU A 12 -2.86 0.16 4.01
N ILE A 13 -3.25 0.95 5.00
CA ILE A 13 -2.35 1.77 5.83
C ILE A 13 -2.49 1.28 7.27
N GLY A 14 -1.36 1.02 7.94
CA GLY A 14 -1.35 0.50 9.31
C GLY A 14 -2.12 -0.80 9.47
N ALA A 15 -3.11 -0.83 10.37
CA ALA A 15 -3.98 -1.98 10.58
C ALA A 15 -4.88 -2.29 9.37
N GLY A 16 -5.07 -1.33 8.45
CA GLY A 16 -5.81 -1.52 7.21
C GLY A 16 -7.24 -2.00 7.45
N PHE A 17 -7.70 -3.00 6.69
CA PHE A 17 -9.05 -3.57 6.85
C PHE A 17 -9.28 -4.24 8.20
N HIS A 18 -8.21 -4.61 8.94
CA HIS A 18 -8.35 -5.15 10.27
C HIS A 18 -8.94 -4.11 11.23
N ALA A 19 -8.60 -2.82 11.07
CA ALA A 19 -9.13 -1.74 11.89
C ALA A 19 -10.67 -1.69 11.93
N ALA A 20 -11.34 -2.08 10.83
CA ALA A 20 -12.80 -2.13 10.78
C ALA A 20 -13.44 -3.20 11.69
N ARG A 21 -12.65 -4.10 12.25
CA ARG A 21 -13.09 -5.17 13.17
C ARG A 21 -12.79 -4.84 14.63
N LEU A 22 -12.00 -3.79 14.87
CA LEU A 22 -11.56 -3.36 16.20
C LEU A 22 -12.58 -2.41 16.80
N ARG A 23 -12.63 -2.37 18.12
CA ARG A 23 -13.27 -1.29 18.87
C ARG A 23 -12.35 -0.07 18.89
N GLY A 24 -12.89 1.11 19.23
CA GLY A 24 -12.10 2.34 19.23
C GLY A 24 -10.88 2.28 20.15
N GLU A 25 -11.04 1.71 21.34
CA GLU A 25 -9.96 1.51 22.30
C GLU A 25 -8.88 0.52 21.83
N GLU A 26 -9.26 -0.49 21.05
CA GLU A 26 -8.34 -1.49 20.49
C GLU A 26 -7.57 -0.94 19.30
N ASN A 27 -8.17 0.01 18.55
CA ASN A 27 -7.54 0.66 17.42
C ASN A 27 -6.65 1.84 17.82
N ALA A 28 -6.70 2.29 19.05
CA ALA A 28 -5.83 3.34 19.56
C ALA A 28 -4.35 2.91 19.50
N ASP A 29 -3.46 3.88 19.32
CA ASP A 29 -2.02 3.70 19.45
C ASP A 29 -1.55 4.36 20.76
N PRO A 30 -1.59 3.64 21.90
CA PRO A 30 -1.22 4.19 23.19
C PRO A 30 0.25 4.59 23.22
N MET A 31 0.54 5.62 23.99
CA MET A 31 1.89 6.14 24.16
C MET A 31 2.28 6.09 25.64
N ARG A 32 3.57 5.97 25.90
CA ARG A 32 4.17 6.12 27.22
C ARG A 32 5.39 7.04 27.14
N PRO A 33 5.87 7.59 28.25
CA PRO A 33 7.13 8.29 28.29
C PRO A 33 8.27 7.43 27.75
N ALA A 34 9.19 8.07 27.02
CA ALA A 34 10.35 7.37 26.48
C ALA A 34 11.21 6.73 27.58
N THR A 35 11.68 5.53 27.34
CA THR A 35 12.55 4.79 28.27
C THR A 35 14.03 5.19 28.14
N ASP A 36 14.39 5.86 27.04
CA ASP A 36 15.74 6.34 26.73
C ASP A 36 16.02 7.78 27.19
N GLY A 37 15.07 8.41 27.89
CA GLY A 37 15.16 9.80 28.34
C GLY A 37 14.98 10.85 27.27
N SER A 38 14.60 10.47 26.03
CA SER A 38 14.26 11.40 24.97
C SER A 38 12.89 12.05 25.21
N ASN A 39 12.63 13.16 24.52
CA ASN A 39 11.29 13.79 24.52
C ASN A 39 10.32 13.14 23.52
N ARG A 40 10.70 12.03 22.90
CA ARG A 40 9.83 11.31 21.97
C ARG A 40 9.06 10.23 22.71
N PRO A 41 7.75 10.09 22.53
CA PRO A 41 7.00 9.03 23.18
C PRO A 41 7.35 7.66 22.58
N ASP A 42 7.32 6.64 23.42
CA ASP A 42 7.28 5.24 22.96
C ASP A 42 5.84 4.88 22.61
N PHE A 43 5.58 4.50 21.38
CA PHE A 43 4.29 3.97 20.97
C PHE A 43 4.21 2.46 21.25
N LEU A 44 3.08 2.02 21.79
CA LEU A 44 2.85 0.60 22.12
C LEU A 44 2.27 -0.20 20.94
N SER A 45 1.75 0.48 19.93
CA SER A 45 1.21 -0.09 18.70
C SER A 45 1.38 0.90 17.55
N ASN A 46 1.05 0.49 16.33
CA ASN A 46 1.08 1.34 15.14
C ASN A 46 -0.09 1.00 14.20
N ASN A 47 -1.30 1.03 14.75
CA ASN A 47 -2.53 0.78 14.01
C ASN A 47 -2.78 1.85 12.94
N ALA A 48 -2.42 3.11 13.26
CA ALA A 48 -2.51 4.23 12.31
C ALA A 48 -1.50 4.14 11.16
N GLY A 49 -0.48 3.28 11.27
CA GLY A 49 0.53 3.11 10.23
C GLY A 49 1.47 4.29 10.06
N GLY A 50 1.80 4.99 11.16
CA GLY A 50 2.76 6.09 11.18
C GLY A 50 2.22 7.46 10.76
N ILE A 51 0.92 7.54 10.41
CA ILE A 51 0.26 8.80 10.02
C ILE A 51 -1.06 8.90 10.77
N ALA A 52 -1.24 9.97 11.55
CA ALA A 52 -2.46 10.28 12.28
C ALA A 52 -2.88 11.71 12.00
N GLY A 53 -4.16 11.92 11.64
CA GLY A 53 -4.68 13.25 11.30
C GLY A 53 -3.96 13.91 10.11
N GLY A 54 -3.37 13.14 9.20
CA GLY A 54 -2.60 13.64 8.05
C GLY A 54 -1.15 14.06 8.38
N ILE A 55 -0.69 13.82 9.60
CA ILE A 55 0.65 14.18 10.08
C ILE A 55 1.41 12.89 10.44
N SER A 56 2.69 12.81 10.05
CA SER A 56 3.55 11.69 10.47
C SER A 56 3.82 11.72 11.97
N THR A 57 3.67 10.56 12.61
CA THR A 57 3.83 10.42 14.07
C THR A 57 5.29 10.21 14.52
N GLY A 58 6.19 9.97 13.58
CA GLY A 58 7.55 9.54 13.85
C GLY A 58 7.72 8.02 13.90
N GLN A 59 6.62 7.26 13.89
CA GLN A 59 6.64 5.81 13.70
C GLN A 59 6.90 5.45 12.23
N PRO A 60 7.28 4.19 11.93
CA PRO A 60 7.34 3.71 10.56
C PRO A 60 6.00 3.90 9.82
N VAL A 61 6.05 4.48 8.62
CA VAL A 61 4.89 4.55 7.74
C VAL A 61 4.69 3.18 7.09
N VAL A 62 3.59 2.52 7.43
CA VAL A 62 3.30 1.15 7.00
C VAL A 62 2.19 1.15 5.97
N VAL A 63 2.53 0.72 4.74
CA VAL A 63 1.58 0.59 3.63
C VAL A 63 1.69 -0.81 3.04
N ARG A 64 0.56 -1.48 2.84
CA ARG A 64 0.46 -2.78 2.16
C ARG A 64 -0.29 -2.62 0.85
N ILE A 65 0.24 -3.26 -0.19
CA ILE A 65 -0.28 -3.14 -1.55
C ILE A 65 -0.70 -4.50 -2.07
N ALA A 66 -1.92 -4.62 -2.56
CA ALA A 66 -2.42 -5.80 -3.23
C ALA A 66 -2.31 -5.64 -4.74
N PHE A 67 -1.52 -6.50 -5.37
CA PHE A 67 -1.42 -6.59 -6.83
C PHE A 67 -2.34 -7.70 -7.35
N LYS A 68 -3.05 -7.43 -8.45
CA LYS A 68 -3.78 -8.50 -9.14
C LYS A 68 -2.79 -9.50 -9.75
N PRO A 69 -3.16 -10.79 -9.81
CA PRO A 69 -2.36 -11.78 -10.53
C PRO A 69 -2.36 -11.48 -12.04
N THR A 70 -1.38 -12.03 -12.75
CA THR A 70 -1.33 -11.97 -14.21
C THR A 70 -2.52 -12.72 -14.80
N SER A 71 -3.32 -12.04 -15.61
CA SER A 71 -4.47 -12.64 -16.30
C SER A 71 -4.11 -13.25 -17.66
N SER A 72 -2.94 -12.89 -18.20
CA SER A 72 -2.42 -13.42 -19.46
C SER A 72 -1.70 -14.75 -19.19
N ILE A 73 -2.44 -15.85 -19.25
CA ILE A 73 -1.95 -17.20 -18.97
C ILE A 73 -2.20 -18.13 -20.16
N LEU A 74 -1.48 -19.26 -20.20
CA LEU A 74 -1.61 -20.25 -21.27
C LEU A 74 -2.82 -21.18 -21.09
N THR A 75 -3.58 -21.01 -20.01
CA THR A 75 -4.82 -21.76 -19.77
C THR A 75 -5.96 -21.12 -20.58
N PRO A 76 -6.75 -21.90 -21.33
CA PRO A 76 -7.94 -21.39 -22.01
C PRO A 76 -8.90 -20.73 -21.02
N VAL A 77 -9.42 -19.56 -21.38
CA VAL A 77 -10.40 -18.81 -20.59
C VAL A 77 -11.64 -18.58 -21.45
N PRO A 78 -12.84 -18.97 -20.98
CA PRO A 78 -14.09 -18.72 -21.69
C PRO A 78 -14.31 -17.22 -21.93
N THR A 79 -14.72 -16.89 -23.15
CA THR A 79 -15.03 -15.53 -23.57
C THR A 79 -16.08 -15.54 -24.69
N ILE A 80 -16.28 -14.42 -25.34
CA ILE A 80 -17.12 -14.32 -26.53
C ILE A 80 -16.32 -13.75 -27.71
N ASN A 81 -16.64 -14.16 -28.92
CA ASN A 81 -16.11 -13.59 -30.15
C ASN A 81 -16.83 -12.27 -30.52
N LYS A 82 -16.43 -11.65 -31.64
CA LYS A 82 -17.05 -10.39 -32.11
C LYS A 82 -18.53 -10.54 -32.52
N ALA A 83 -18.98 -11.76 -32.80
CA ALA A 83 -20.39 -12.05 -33.09
C ALA A 83 -21.24 -12.31 -31.86
N GLY A 84 -20.63 -12.29 -30.64
CA GLY A 84 -21.31 -12.59 -29.38
C GLY A 84 -21.43 -14.08 -29.08
N GLU A 85 -20.77 -14.96 -29.83
CA GLU A 85 -20.80 -16.40 -29.62
C GLU A 85 -19.72 -16.85 -28.64
N ALA A 86 -19.98 -17.95 -27.92
CA ALA A 86 -19.02 -18.54 -27.00
C ALA A 86 -17.70 -18.92 -27.69
N ALA A 87 -16.58 -18.55 -27.08
CA ALA A 87 -15.24 -18.84 -27.56
C ALA A 87 -14.27 -18.97 -26.39
N ASP A 88 -13.12 -19.60 -26.62
CA ASP A 88 -12.02 -19.64 -25.65
C ASP A 88 -10.85 -18.79 -26.16
N ILE A 89 -10.22 -18.07 -25.24
CA ILE A 89 -9.00 -17.33 -25.52
C ILE A 89 -7.82 -17.95 -24.76
N VAL A 90 -6.69 -18.08 -25.47
CA VAL A 90 -5.40 -18.43 -24.87
C VAL A 90 -4.42 -17.32 -25.20
N THR A 91 -3.95 -16.63 -24.19
CA THR A 91 -2.96 -15.56 -24.38
C THR A 91 -1.56 -16.15 -24.43
N LYS A 92 -0.98 -16.16 -25.64
CA LYS A 92 0.40 -16.61 -25.87
C LYS A 92 1.36 -15.44 -25.69
N GLY A 93 2.48 -15.67 -25.03
CA GLY A 93 3.52 -14.66 -24.84
C GLY A 93 4.33 -14.90 -23.57
N ARG A 94 5.34 -14.07 -23.37
CA ARG A 94 6.12 -14.05 -22.14
C ARG A 94 5.44 -13.14 -21.11
N HIS A 95 4.96 -13.71 -20.02
CA HIS A 95 4.35 -12.99 -18.92
C HIS A 95 5.05 -13.32 -17.61
N ASP A 96 5.09 -12.35 -16.69
CA ASP A 96 5.64 -12.57 -15.36
C ASP A 96 4.71 -13.48 -14.56
N PRO A 97 5.23 -14.52 -13.89
CA PRO A 97 4.41 -15.40 -13.06
C PRO A 97 3.83 -14.68 -11.84
N CYS A 98 4.52 -13.63 -11.36
CA CYS A 98 4.08 -12.81 -10.24
C CYS A 98 4.42 -11.34 -10.49
N VAL A 99 3.39 -10.51 -10.68
CA VAL A 99 3.54 -9.06 -10.88
C VAL A 99 4.11 -8.37 -9.64
N GLY A 100 3.82 -8.90 -8.45
CA GLY A 100 4.26 -8.33 -7.17
C GLY A 100 5.79 -8.23 -7.04
N ILE A 101 6.53 -9.18 -7.61
CA ILE A 101 8.01 -9.16 -7.56
C ILE A 101 8.56 -7.89 -8.23
N ARG A 102 7.99 -7.52 -9.38
CA ARG A 102 8.36 -6.27 -10.08
C ARG A 102 7.64 -5.05 -9.52
N GLY A 103 6.51 -5.25 -8.87
CA GLY A 103 5.75 -4.20 -8.21
C GLY A 103 6.44 -3.62 -6.99
N ALA A 104 7.18 -4.44 -6.23
CA ALA A 104 7.83 -4.01 -4.99
C ALA A 104 8.77 -2.80 -5.19
N PRO A 105 9.76 -2.81 -6.10
CA PRO A 105 10.62 -1.63 -6.31
C PRO A 105 9.84 -0.41 -6.85
N VAL A 106 8.74 -0.61 -7.58
CA VAL A 106 7.88 0.49 -8.03
C VAL A 106 7.15 1.14 -6.86
N VAL A 107 6.66 0.34 -5.92
CA VAL A 107 6.03 0.82 -4.67
C VAL A 107 7.03 1.60 -3.84
N GLU A 108 8.24 1.08 -3.66
CA GLU A 108 9.33 1.74 -2.93
C GLU A 108 9.68 3.11 -3.57
N ALA A 109 9.88 3.14 -4.87
CA ALA A 109 10.17 4.37 -5.60
C ALA A 109 9.03 5.39 -5.49
N MET A 110 7.78 4.95 -5.60
CA MET A 110 6.60 5.81 -5.45
C MET A 110 6.50 6.39 -4.03
N MET A 111 6.77 5.58 -2.99
CA MET A 111 6.82 6.06 -1.61
C MET A 111 7.91 7.13 -1.45
N ALA A 112 9.11 6.88 -1.96
CA ALA A 112 10.23 7.81 -1.89
C ALA A 112 9.89 9.15 -2.57
N LEU A 113 9.25 9.12 -3.73
CA LEU A 113 8.82 10.33 -4.46
C LEU A 113 7.82 11.16 -3.64
N VAL A 114 6.80 10.52 -3.06
CA VAL A 114 5.79 11.22 -2.24
C VAL A 114 6.43 11.82 -0.99
N LEU A 115 7.29 11.08 -0.30
CA LEU A 115 7.96 11.57 0.91
C LEU A 115 8.94 12.71 0.58
N ALA A 116 9.65 12.64 -0.55
CA ALA A 116 10.54 13.70 -1.01
C ALA A 116 9.77 14.99 -1.31
N ASP A 117 8.63 14.89 -2.01
CA ASP A 117 7.76 16.01 -2.31
C ASP A 117 7.27 16.71 -1.03
N HIS A 118 6.71 15.94 -0.09
CA HIS A 118 6.26 16.48 1.20
C HIS A 118 7.41 17.09 2.02
N LYS A 119 8.60 16.50 1.98
CA LYS A 119 9.78 17.08 2.64
C LYS A 119 10.17 18.43 2.05
N LEU A 120 10.14 18.55 0.73
CA LEU A 120 10.46 19.80 0.04
C LEU A 120 9.41 20.87 0.31
N LEU A 121 8.12 20.51 0.28
CA LEU A 121 7.01 21.40 0.65
C LEU A 121 7.16 21.91 2.09
N HIS A 122 7.46 21.01 3.03
CA HIS A 122 7.69 21.38 4.44
C HIS A 122 8.85 22.38 4.56
N ARG A 123 9.98 22.12 3.90
CA ARG A 123 11.12 23.04 3.90
C ARG A 123 10.78 24.40 3.30
N ALA A 124 9.96 24.43 2.27
CA ALA A 124 9.55 25.69 1.66
C ALA A 124 8.66 26.55 2.57
N GLN A 125 7.90 25.91 3.46
CA GLN A 125 6.98 26.60 4.38
C GLN A 125 7.58 26.92 5.75
N CYS A 126 8.43 26.04 6.25
CA CYS A 126 8.91 26.09 7.64
C CYS A 126 10.42 26.39 7.77
N GLY A 127 11.18 26.41 6.66
CA GLY A 127 12.62 26.70 6.64
C GLY A 127 13.52 25.49 6.80
#